data_4066a9282a934e2e4a6344d0dc837fde
#
_entry.id   4066a9282a934e2e4a6344d0dc837fde
#
_cell.length_a   1.000
_cell.length_b   1.000
_cell.length_c   1.000
_cell.angle_alpha   90.00
_cell.angle_beta   90.00
_cell.angle_gamma   90.00
#
_symmetry.space_group_name_H-M   'P 1'
#
loop_
_entity.id
_entity.type
_entity.pdbx_description
1 polymer ?
#
loop_
_entity_poly.entity_id
_entity_poly.type
_entity_poly.pdbx_seq_one_letter_code
_entity_poly.pdbx_strand_id
1 'polypeptide(L)'
;MQTRNKKNTSFRKACIADCYELSVLKGKVWNTTYQGIYSQEKLEGYDVEKNKRIFESIVENPEISLYVAIDGEKIVGFMTCGKPYKPFREYGQEVGLLYILKEYQRQGIGREFFRIVRSLVVERGCKEFFLSVNRKNFEAQKFYLAMGGEVLCEDGEQVRIGHKI
;
A
#
# COMPACT_ATOMS: atom_id res chain seq x y z
N MET A 1 -26.85 21.67 0.51
CA MET A 1 -25.41 21.44 0.81
C MET A 1 -25.31 20.24 1.74
N GLN A 2 -25.00 19.06 1.20
CA GLN A 2 -24.73 17.90 2.04
C GLN A 2 -23.31 18.06 2.59
N THR A 3 -23.19 18.33 3.88
CA THR A 3 -21.94 18.22 4.63
C THR A 3 -21.44 16.79 4.49
N ARG A 4 -20.37 16.58 3.70
CA ARG A 4 -19.62 15.31 3.70
C ARG A 4 -19.13 15.09 5.12
N ASN A 5 -19.77 14.19 5.85
CA ASN A 5 -19.25 13.68 7.10
C ASN A 5 -17.83 13.17 6.82
N LYS A 6 -16.83 13.81 7.42
CA LYS A 6 -15.48 13.27 7.51
C LYS A 6 -15.63 11.92 8.22
N LYS A 7 -15.57 10.82 7.45
CA LYS A 7 -15.53 9.48 8.04
C LYS A 7 -14.34 9.46 8.99
N ASN A 8 -14.58 9.06 10.21
CA ASN A 8 -13.58 9.07 11.29
C ASN A 8 -12.69 7.83 11.13
N THR A 9 -11.75 7.87 10.17
CA THR A 9 -10.85 6.78 9.89
C THR A 9 -9.70 6.79 10.89
N SER A 10 -9.46 5.69 11.57
CA SER A 10 -8.34 5.48 12.48
C SER A 10 -7.26 4.61 11.83
N PHE A 11 -6.04 4.67 12.37
CA PHE A 11 -4.88 3.96 11.86
C PHE A 11 -4.17 3.24 13.00
N ARG A 12 -3.77 1.99 12.77
CA ARG A 12 -2.99 1.19 13.71
C ARG A 12 -2.14 0.15 13.01
N LYS A 13 -1.19 -0.44 13.71
CA LYS A 13 -0.53 -1.66 13.23
C LYS A 13 -1.52 -2.80 13.08
N ALA A 14 -1.32 -3.59 12.04
CA ALA A 14 -2.06 -4.83 11.85
C ALA A 14 -1.60 -5.91 12.84
N CYS A 15 -2.50 -6.83 13.14
CA CYS A 15 -2.21 -8.05 13.89
C CYS A 15 -2.65 -9.29 13.10
N ILE A 16 -2.33 -10.48 13.61
CA ILE A 16 -2.67 -11.76 12.95
C ILE A 16 -4.18 -11.88 12.68
N ALA A 17 -5.01 -11.40 13.59
CA ALA A 17 -6.47 -11.45 13.44
C ALA A 17 -6.99 -10.65 12.22
N ASP A 18 -6.23 -9.68 11.73
CA ASP A 18 -6.59 -8.87 10.56
C ASP A 18 -6.32 -9.57 9.22
N CYS A 19 -5.48 -10.59 9.20
CA CYS A 19 -4.88 -11.12 7.96
C CYS A 19 -5.89 -11.70 6.96
N TYR A 20 -6.99 -12.29 7.43
CA TYR A 20 -8.07 -12.75 6.55
C TYR A 20 -8.77 -11.55 5.88
N GLU A 21 -9.16 -10.55 6.65
CA GLU A 21 -9.82 -9.34 6.12
C GLU A 21 -8.91 -8.57 5.16
N LEU A 22 -7.61 -8.48 5.45
CA LEU A 22 -6.60 -7.89 4.57
C LEU A 22 -6.50 -8.63 3.23
N SER A 23 -6.54 -9.95 3.26
CA SER A 23 -6.54 -10.77 2.05
C SER A 23 -7.80 -10.52 1.21
N VAL A 24 -8.96 -10.49 1.83
CA VAL A 24 -10.23 -10.19 1.14
C VAL A 24 -10.20 -8.79 0.54
N LEU A 25 -9.72 -7.78 1.28
CA LEU A 25 -9.60 -6.40 0.80
C LEU A 25 -8.68 -6.31 -0.42
N LYS A 26 -7.51 -6.94 -0.37
CA LYS A 26 -6.57 -6.97 -1.50
C LYS A 26 -7.22 -7.55 -2.75
N GLY A 27 -7.98 -8.64 -2.62
CA GLY A 27 -8.72 -9.24 -3.73
C GLY A 27 -9.77 -8.30 -4.32
N LYS A 28 -10.49 -7.55 -3.49
CA LYS A 28 -11.45 -6.53 -3.94
C LYS A 28 -10.76 -5.40 -4.72
N VAL A 29 -9.62 -4.92 -4.25
CA VAL A 29 -8.85 -3.88 -4.94
C VAL A 29 -8.31 -4.40 -6.28
N TRP A 30 -7.86 -5.64 -6.34
CA TRP A 30 -7.47 -6.25 -7.61
C TRP A 30 -8.62 -6.25 -8.63
N ASN A 31 -9.83 -6.58 -8.21
CA ASN A 31 -11.01 -6.59 -9.08
C ASN A 31 -11.53 -5.20 -9.47
N THR A 32 -11.19 -4.15 -8.74
CA THR A 32 -11.61 -2.78 -9.05
C THR A 32 -10.51 -1.98 -9.76
N THR A 33 -9.31 -1.94 -9.20
CA THR A 33 -8.19 -1.11 -9.69
C THR A 33 -7.45 -1.76 -10.85
N TYR A 34 -7.30 -3.08 -10.84
CA TYR A 34 -6.48 -3.80 -11.82
C TYR A 34 -7.27 -4.46 -12.95
N GLN A 35 -8.57 -4.21 -13.06
CA GLN A 35 -9.34 -4.53 -14.26
C GLN A 35 -8.75 -3.79 -15.47
N GLY A 36 -8.46 -4.52 -16.55
CA GLY A 36 -7.79 -3.97 -17.73
C GLY A 36 -6.28 -3.76 -17.58
N ILE A 37 -5.70 -3.95 -16.39
CA ILE A 37 -4.25 -3.90 -16.12
C ILE A 37 -3.71 -5.33 -16.00
N TYR A 38 -4.28 -6.13 -15.10
CA TYR A 38 -3.97 -7.55 -14.99
C TYR A 38 -4.83 -8.39 -15.92
N SER A 39 -4.32 -9.53 -16.38
CA SER A 39 -5.10 -10.49 -17.15
C SER A 39 -6.29 -11.02 -16.35
N GLN A 40 -7.36 -11.41 -17.04
CA GLN A 40 -8.53 -12.01 -16.39
C GLN A 40 -8.15 -13.29 -15.62
N GLU A 41 -7.27 -14.11 -16.20
CA GLU A 41 -6.73 -15.30 -15.54
C GLU A 41 -6.03 -14.97 -14.20
N LYS A 42 -5.21 -13.92 -14.18
CA LYS A 42 -4.54 -13.47 -12.95
C LYS A 42 -5.54 -12.99 -11.91
N LEU A 43 -6.56 -12.23 -12.29
CA LEU A 43 -7.60 -11.74 -11.38
C LEU A 43 -8.44 -12.87 -10.79
N GLU A 44 -8.84 -13.83 -11.62
CA GLU A 44 -9.62 -15.01 -11.21
C GLU A 44 -8.80 -16.00 -10.37
N GLY A 45 -7.49 -16.03 -10.57
CA GLY A 45 -6.56 -16.86 -9.80
C GLY A 45 -6.20 -16.31 -8.41
N TYR A 46 -6.84 -15.22 -7.97
CA TYR A 46 -6.59 -14.67 -6.63
C TYR A 46 -7.03 -15.65 -5.54
N ASP A 47 -6.10 -16.06 -4.70
CA ASP A 47 -6.30 -17.04 -3.64
C ASP A 47 -6.28 -16.35 -2.28
N VAL A 48 -7.44 -16.26 -1.63
CA VAL A 48 -7.63 -15.61 -0.32
C VAL A 48 -6.80 -16.29 0.77
N GLU A 49 -6.81 -17.62 0.85
CA GLU A 49 -6.07 -18.36 1.87
C GLU A 49 -4.56 -18.24 1.70
N LYS A 50 -4.07 -18.29 0.47
CA LYS A 50 -2.65 -18.07 0.16
C LYS A 50 -2.22 -16.66 0.56
N ASN A 51 -3.00 -15.64 0.20
CA ASN A 51 -2.69 -14.25 0.54
C ASN A 51 -2.79 -13.99 2.05
N LYS A 52 -3.74 -14.62 2.75
CA LYS A 52 -3.81 -14.57 4.22
C LYS A 52 -2.49 -15.02 4.85
N ARG A 53 -1.94 -16.16 4.42
CA ARG A 53 -0.64 -16.67 4.92
C ARG A 53 0.51 -15.70 4.61
N ILE A 54 0.48 -15.03 3.47
CA ILE A 54 1.46 -13.99 3.14
C ILE A 54 1.36 -12.83 4.13
N PHE A 55 0.15 -12.35 4.45
CA PHE A 55 -0.06 -11.29 5.44
C PHE A 55 0.41 -11.72 6.84
N GLU A 56 0.14 -12.95 7.26
CA GLU A 56 0.64 -13.50 8.52
C GLU A 56 2.18 -13.43 8.59
N SER A 57 2.86 -13.84 7.53
CA SER A 57 4.33 -13.73 7.42
C SER A 57 4.82 -12.28 7.51
N ILE A 58 4.09 -11.33 6.91
CA ILE A 58 4.42 -9.91 6.97
C ILE A 58 4.26 -9.37 8.39
N VAL A 59 3.16 -9.69 9.06
CA VAL A 59 2.90 -9.27 10.46
C VAL A 59 3.98 -9.78 11.41
N GLU A 60 4.46 -11.00 11.21
CA GLU A 60 5.50 -11.61 12.03
C GLU A 60 6.91 -11.13 11.70
N ASN A 61 7.11 -10.45 10.57
CA ASN A 61 8.43 -9.98 10.15
C ASN A 61 8.79 -8.64 10.83
N PRO A 62 9.82 -8.60 11.69
CA PRO A 62 10.19 -7.39 12.40
C PRO A 62 10.78 -6.28 11.50
N GLU A 63 11.22 -6.63 10.29
CA GLU A 63 11.79 -5.68 9.33
C GLU A 63 10.72 -4.96 8.49
N ILE A 64 9.44 -5.37 8.60
CA ILE A 64 8.33 -4.78 7.86
C ILE A 64 7.24 -4.33 8.83
N SER A 65 6.75 -3.12 8.67
CA SER A 65 5.57 -2.62 9.36
C SER A 65 4.36 -2.68 8.44
N LEU A 66 3.27 -3.23 8.94
CA LEU A 66 1.97 -3.28 8.26
C LEU A 66 0.96 -2.47 9.07
N TYR A 67 0.40 -1.43 8.45
CA TYR A 67 -0.61 -0.56 9.04
C TYR A 67 -1.93 -0.68 8.32
N VAL A 68 -3.02 -0.57 9.07
CA VAL A 68 -4.39 -0.59 8.57
C VAL A 68 -5.09 0.74 8.82
N ALA A 69 -5.96 1.12 7.90
CA ALA A 69 -6.93 2.19 8.04
C ALA A 69 -8.31 1.58 8.31
N ILE A 70 -9.01 2.07 9.33
CA ILE A 70 -10.25 1.46 9.84
C ILE A 70 -11.35 2.52 9.88
N ASP A 71 -12.51 2.18 9.34
CA ASP A 71 -13.75 2.93 9.49
C ASP A 71 -14.73 2.09 10.32
N GLY A 72 -14.95 2.49 11.58
CA GLY A 72 -15.68 1.68 12.55
C GLY A 72 -14.94 0.39 12.87
N GLU A 73 -15.48 -0.75 12.47
CA GLU A 73 -14.85 -2.07 12.64
C GLU A 73 -14.24 -2.61 11.34
N LYS A 74 -14.44 -1.89 10.22
CA LYS A 74 -14.05 -2.35 8.88
C LYS A 74 -12.67 -1.83 8.51
N ILE A 75 -11.79 -2.72 8.06
CA ILE A 75 -10.53 -2.34 7.41
C ILE A 75 -10.84 -1.83 5.99
N VAL A 76 -10.41 -0.62 5.69
CA VAL A 76 -10.69 0.06 4.41
C VAL A 76 -9.44 0.33 3.58
N GLY A 77 -8.27 0.10 4.14
CA GLY A 77 -6.99 0.21 3.46
C GLY A 77 -5.85 -0.34 4.31
N PHE A 78 -4.73 -0.59 3.68
CA PHE A 78 -3.50 -1.01 4.36
C PHE A 78 -2.26 -0.57 3.60
N MET A 79 -1.13 -0.55 4.30
CA MET A 79 0.16 -0.18 3.76
C MET A 79 1.27 -0.96 4.46
N THR A 80 2.27 -1.39 3.70
CA THR A 80 3.52 -1.93 4.25
C THR A 80 4.68 -0.99 4.00
N CYS A 81 5.57 -0.89 4.99
CA CYS A 81 6.83 -0.16 4.86
C CYS A 81 7.93 -0.93 5.58
N GLY A 82 9.05 -1.15 4.92
CA GLY A 82 10.16 -1.88 5.53
C GLY A 82 11.27 -2.20 4.56
N LYS A 83 12.05 -3.20 4.93
CA LYS A 83 13.14 -3.70 4.10
C LYS A 83 12.63 -4.08 2.71
N PRO A 84 13.31 -3.65 1.65
CA PRO A 84 12.90 -3.99 0.29
C PRO A 84 12.81 -5.50 0.06
N TYR A 85 11.76 -5.94 -0.62
CA TYR A 85 11.60 -7.34 -1.01
C TYR A 85 12.75 -7.80 -1.92
N LYS A 86 13.15 -6.93 -2.85
CA LYS A 86 14.37 -7.09 -3.65
C LYS A 86 15.24 -5.86 -3.46
N PRO A 87 16.55 -6.01 -3.21
CA PRO A 87 17.47 -4.89 -3.14
C PRO A 87 17.36 -4.00 -4.37
N PHE A 88 17.31 -2.68 -4.15
CA PHE A 88 17.28 -1.69 -5.20
C PHE A 88 18.13 -0.49 -4.83
N ARG A 89 19.23 -0.29 -5.54
CA ARG A 89 20.22 0.77 -5.25
C ARG A 89 20.57 0.77 -3.74
N GLU A 90 20.73 1.95 -3.15
CA GLU A 90 21.04 2.13 -1.71
C GLU A 90 19.80 2.28 -0.84
N TYR A 91 18.61 2.04 -1.39
CA TYR A 91 17.36 2.19 -0.62
C TYR A 91 17.22 1.12 0.45
N GLY A 92 17.15 1.55 1.70
CA GLY A 92 16.91 0.66 2.85
C GLY A 92 15.44 0.45 3.18
N GLN A 93 14.53 1.22 2.56
CA GLN A 93 13.09 1.16 2.85
C GLN A 93 12.27 1.17 1.56
N GLU A 94 11.23 0.36 1.55
CA GLU A 94 10.25 0.24 0.46
C GLU A 94 8.83 0.31 1.01
N VAL A 95 7.95 1.04 0.34
CA VAL A 95 6.51 0.83 0.47
C VAL A 95 6.14 -0.29 -0.49
N GLY A 96 6.00 -1.50 0.06
CA GLY A 96 5.77 -2.71 -0.74
C GLY A 96 4.34 -2.85 -1.22
N LEU A 97 3.38 -2.49 -0.36
CA LEU A 97 1.94 -2.52 -0.65
C LEU A 97 1.29 -1.24 -0.14
N LEU A 98 0.36 -0.70 -0.90
CA LEU A 98 -0.55 0.35 -0.47
C LEU A 98 -1.86 0.17 -1.22
N TYR A 99 -2.90 -0.25 -0.51
CA TYR A 99 -4.23 -0.52 -1.06
C TYR A 99 -5.30 0.20 -0.25
N ILE A 100 -6.24 0.82 -0.95
CA ILE A 100 -7.39 1.51 -0.36
C ILE A 100 -8.61 1.11 -1.18
N LEU A 101 -9.69 0.69 -0.51
CA LEU A 101 -10.97 0.40 -1.16
C LEU A 101 -11.40 1.61 -1.99
N LYS A 102 -11.93 1.36 -3.19
CA LYS A 102 -12.27 2.41 -4.17
C LYS A 102 -13.17 3.49 -3.58
N GLU A 103 -14.19 3.09 -2.82
CA GLU A 103 -15.15 3.99 -2.18
C GLU A 103 -14.55 4.84 -1.04
N TYR A 104 -13.32 4.53 -0.61
CA TYR A 104 -12.57 5.27 0.41
C TYR A 104 -11.40 6.08 -0.17
N GLN A 105 -11.17 5.99 -1.47
CA GLN A 105 -10.12 6.77 -2.14
C GLN A 105 -10.49 8.25 -2.18
N ARG A 106 -9.48 9.13 -2.36
CA ARG A 106 -9.65 10.58 -2.44
C ARG A 106 -10.21 11.23 -1.15
N GLN A 107 -10.04 10.58 0.00
CA GLN A 107 -10.51 11.05 1.32
C GLN A 107 -9.36 11.30 2.31
N GLY A 108 -8.11 11.30 1.85
CA GLY A 108 -6.93 11.59 2.65
C GLY A 108 -6.26 10.38 3.30
N ILE A 109 -6.79 9.16 3.15
CA ILE A 109 -6.20 7.95 3.74
C ILE A 109 -4.79 7.69 3.21
N GLY A 110 -4.56 7.81 1.91
CA GLY A 110 -3.24 7.64 1.31
C GLY A 110 -2.24 8.67 1.83
N ARG A 111 -2.65 9.91 2.02
CA ARG A 111 -1.80 10.96 2.60
C ARG A 111 -1.41 10.64 4.04
N GLU A 112 -2.33 10.12 4.84
CA GLU A 112 -2.04 9.71 6.21
C GLU A 112 -1.10 8.49 6.25
N PHE A 113 -1.26 7.52 5.36
CA PHE A 113 -0.30 6.44 5.21
C PHE A 113 1.10 6.95 4.88
N PHE A 114 1.24 7.94 4.00
CA PHE A 114 2.54 8.55 3.70
C PHE A 114 3.14 9.27 4.91
N ARG A 115 2.32 9.90 5.74
CA ARG A 115 2.79 10.48 7.02
C ARG A 115 3.38 9.39 7.93
N ILE A 116 2.70 8.24 8.04
CA ILE A 116 3.18 7.09 8.83
C ILE A 116 4.47 6.53 8.21
N VAL A 117 4.53 6.35 6.89
CA VAL A 117 5.74 5.89 6.18
C VAL A 117 6.93 6.80 6.50
N ARG A 118 6.77 8.11 6.41
CA ARG A 118 7.85 9.07 6.71
C ARG A 118 8.37 8.92 8.13
N SER A 119 7.48 8.76 9.11
CA SER A 119 7.86 8.50 10.50
C SER A 119 8.65 7.20 10.65
N LEU A 120 8.18 6.11 10.04
CA LEU A 120 8.87 4.82 10.08
C LEU A 120 10.26 4.85 9.43
N VAL A 121 10.39 5.54 8.31
CA VAL A 121 11.68 5.71 7.60
C VAL A 121 12.69 6.45 8.48
N VAL A 122 12.26 7.53 9.12
CA VAL A 122 13.09 8.30 10.08
C VAL A 122 13.48 7.45 11.30
N GLU A 123 12.52 6.75 11.91
CA GLU A 123 12.78 5.87 13.07
C GLU A 123 13.81 4.79 12.75
N ARG A 124 13.88 4.33 11.52
CA ARG A 124 14.84 3.34 11.03
C ARG A 124 16.17 3.94 10.57
N GLY A 125 16.39 5.24 10.79
CA GLY A 125 17.62 5.94 10.43
C GLY A 125 17.81 6.14 8.92
N CYS A 126 16.75 6.01 8.14
CA CYS A 126 16.78 6.23 6.69
C CYS A 126 16.31 7.64 6.33
N LYS A 127 16.71 8.13 5.15
CA LYS A 127 16.36 9.46 4.64
C LYS A 127 15.53 9.42 3.37
N GLU A 128 15.27 8.23 2.88
CA GLU A 128 14.55 8.01 1.62
C GLU A 128 13.91 6.64 1.60
N PHE A 129 12.93 6.49 0.76
CA PHE A 129 12.27 5.23 0.45
C PHE A 129 11.84 5.21 -1.02
N PHE A 130 11.54 4.04 -1.53
CA PHE A 130 10.96 3.91 -2.86
C PHE A 130 9.72 3.02 -2.84
N LEU A 131 9.01 3.04 -3.93
CA LEU A 131 7.92 2.12 -4.23
C LEU A 131 7.93 1.75 -5.71
N SER A 132 7.25 0.67 -6.03
CA SER A 132 7.00 0.24 -7.40
C SER A 132 5.52 0.29 -7.70
N VAL A 133 5.16 0.78 -8.87
CA VAL A 133 3.77 0.89 -9.33
C VAL A 133 3.68 0.39 -10.77
N ASN A 134 2.58 -0.30 -11.09
CA ASN A 134 2.36 -0.74 -12.47
C ASN A 134 2.31 0.48 -13.41
N ARG A 135 3.03 0.41 -14.54
CA ARG A 135 3.10 1.51 -15.52
C ARG A 135 1.76 1.94 -16.09
N LYS A 136 0.75 1.06 -16.06
CA LYS A 136 -0.62 1.35 -16.49
C LYS A 136 -1.52 1.92 -15.39
N ASN A 137 -1.07 1.91 -14.14
CA ASN A 137 -1.80 2.50 -13.02
C ASN A 137 -1.48 3.99 -12.89
N PHE A 138 -2.03 4.79 -13.81
CA PHE A 138 -1.76 6.23 -13.90
C PHE A 138 -2.26 7.01 -12.69
N GLU A 139 -3.37 6.62 -12.11
CA GLU A 139 -3.93 7.29 -10.92
C GLU A 139 -3.00 7.16 -9.71
N ALA A 140 -2.46 5.96 -9.48
CA ALA A 140 -1.48 5.74 -8.42
C ALA A 140 -0.19 6.53 -8.68
N GLN A 141 0.33 6.53 -9.91
CA GLN A 141 1.51 7.31 -10.28
C GLN A 141 1.31 8.80 -10.00
N LYS A 142 0.18 9.38 -10.39
CA LYS A 142 -0.16 10.77 -10.08
C LYS A 142 -0.15 11.06 -8.59
N PHE A 143 -0.74 10.16 -7.80
CA PHE A 143 -0.75 10.29 -6.35
C PHE A 143 0.66 10.29 -5.76
N TYR A 144 1.51 9.34 -6.16
CA TYR A 144 2.87 9.23 -5.64
C TYR A 144 3.75 10.44 -6.03
N LEU A 145 3.61 10.95 -7.25
CA LEU A 145 4.29 12.16 -7.68
C LEU A 145 3.79 13.39 -6.92
N ALA A 146 2.48 13.51 -6.69
CA ALA A 146 1.90 14.59 -5.89
C ALA A 146 2.36 14.55 -4.42
N MET A 147 2.74 13.37 -3.91
CA MET A 147 3.31 13.18 -2.56
C MET A 147 4.83 13.48 -2.51
N GLY A 148 5.40 14.06 -3.55
CA GLY A 148 6.81 14.47 -3.63
C GLY A 148 7.73 13.41 -4.23
N GLY A 149 7.18 12.39 -4.90
CA GLY A 149 7.95 11.36 -5.57
C GLY A 149 8.60 11.81 -6.85
N GLU A 150 9.71 11.15 -7.20
CA GLU A 150 10.43 11.30 -8.48
C GLU A 150 10.55 9.93 -9.14
N VAL A 151 10.30 9.86 -10.44
CA VAL A 151 10.52 8.63 -11.21
C VAL A 151 12.02 8.32 -11.24
N LEU A 152 12.38 7.15 -10.74
CA LEU A 152 13.77 6.68 -10.71
C LEU A 152 14.15 5.87 -11.95
N CYS A 153 13.26 4.97 -12.35
CA CYS A 153 13.42 4.14 -13.54
C CYS A 153 12.12 3.39 -13.87
N GLU A 154 12.09 2.84 -15.06
CA GLU A 154 11.11 1.85 -15.49
C GLU A 154 11.80 0.48 -15.60
N ASP A 155 11.16 -0.56 -15.11
CA ASP A 155 11.64 -1.93 -15.12
C ASP A 155 10.50 -2.88 -15.48
N GLY A 156 10.45 -3.29 -16.74
CA GLY A 156 9.36 -4.10 -17.26
C GLY A 156 8.01 -3.39 -17.15
N GLU A 157 7.07 -3.98 -16.42
CA GLU A 157 5.72 -3.43 -16.19
C GLU A 157 5.67 -2.45 -15.00
N GLN A 158 6.79 -2.20 -14.32
CA GLN A 158 6.86 -1.39 -13.12
C GLN A 158 7.55 -0.05 -13.37
N VAL A 159 7.05 0.98 -12.70
CA VAL A 159 7.72 2.28 -12.55
C VAL A 159 8.16 2.38 -11.09
N ARG A 160 9.43 2.67 -10.85
CA ARG A 160 9.96 2.90 -9.51
C ARG A 160 10.01 4.38 -9.20
N ILE A 161 9.44 4.76 -8.09
CA ILE A 161 9.31 6.15 -7.64
C ILE A 161 10.00 6.29 -6.28
N GLY A 162 10.92 7.21 -6.18
CA GLY A 162 11.67 7.51 -4.96
C GLY A 162 11.11 8.73 -4.25
N HIS A 163 11.22 8.71 -2.92
CA HIS A 163 10.81 9.81 -2.05
C HIS A 163 11.92 10.12 -1.05
N LYS A 164 12.20 11.38 -0.84
CA LYS A 164 13.10 11.89 0.22
C LYS A 164 12.29 12.39 1.40
N ILE A 165 12.85 12.23 2.61
CA ILE A 165 12.28 12.77 3.83
C ILE A 165 12.53 14.28 3.90
#